data_21fe3cf0d6989efa4dc10d64a5563caf
#
_entry.id   21fe3cf0d6989efa4dc10d64a5563caf
#
_cell.length_a   1.000
_cell.length_b   1.000
_cell.length_c   1.000
_cell.angle_alpha   90.00
_cell.angle_beta   90.00
_cell.angle_gamma   90.00
#
_symmetry.space_group_name_H-M   'P 1'
#
loop_
_entity.id
_entity.type
_entity.pdbx_description
1 polymer ?
#
loop_
_entity_poly.entity_id
_entity_poly.type
_entity_poly.pdbx_seq_one_letter_code
_entity_poly.pdbx_strand_id
1 'polypeptide(L)'
;MIDHAAPGRRWDPIVRITHWTIAIAVLANAIVTEEGAAAHIWVGYGLAAILGLRLLWGIVGPAEARFSAFWPSPRKALAHVRDIRAGNVTRHASHNPLGAMMVFAIWGCLLTIIATGITLAGPVPWAGTEYQQEQHSVSAGHGRQSEVEEGEEGKEGEEGEEGMLGEIHETAANLLYLLILLHLAGVVFETRRSGKQVVMAMSPLGR
;
A
#
# COMPACT_ATOMS: atom_id res chain seq x y z
N MET A 1 18.17 42.74 8.66
CA MET A 1 17.59 41.99 7.53
C MET A 1 16.83 40.86 8.14
N ILE A 2 15.50 40.94 8.19
CA ILE A 2 14.64 39.87 8.72
C ILE A 2 14.45 38.91 7.56
N ASP A 3 15.13 37.76 7.65
CA ASP A 3 14.99 36.65 6.71
C ASP A 3 13.56 36.09 6.87
N HIS A 4 12.66 36.50 5.98
CA HIS A 4 11.34 35.89 5.86
C HIS A 4 11.54 34.48 5.31
N ALA A 5 11.73 33.53 6.20
CA ALA A 5 11.67 32.12 5.85
C ALA A 5 10.39 31.88 5.04
N ALA A 6 10.54 31.49 3.78
CA ALA A 6 9.42 31.19 2.90
C ALA A 6 8.46 30.23 3.62
N PRO A 7 7.13 30.47 3.59
CA PRO A 7 6.16 29.64 4.27
C PRO A 7 6.37 28.19 3.84
N GLY A 8 6.45 27.27 4.81
CA GLY A 8 6.73 25.86 4.57
C GLY A 8 5.84 25.30 3.47
N ARG A 9 6.45 24.88 2.37
CA ARG A 9 5.77 24.43 1.16
C ARG A 9 4.91 23.21 1.49
N ARG A 10 3.61 23.34 1.34
CA ARG A 10 2.65 22.25 1.56
C ARG A 10 2.71 21.27 0.40
N TRP A 11 2.52 20.00 0.70
CA TRP A 11 2.34 18.97 -0.32
C TRP A 11 1.06 19.19 -1.12
N ASP A 12 1.07 18.71 -2.35
CA ASP A 12 -0.09 18.71 -3.24
C ASP A 12 -1.32 18.13 -2.54
N PRO A 13 -2.51 18.75 -2.66
CA PRO A 13 -3.71 18.29 -1.97
C PRO A 13 -4.10 16.84 -2.29
N ILE A 14 -3.94 16.40 -3.56
CA ILE A 14 -4.25 15.03 -3.97
C ILE A 14 -3.29 14.05 -3.30
N VAL A 15 -2.00 14.39 -3.22
CA VAL A 15 -1.00 13.57 -2.50
C VAL A 15 -1.38 13.42 -1.04
N ARG A 16 -1.83 14.49 -0.38
CA ARG A 16 -2.23 14.47 1.03
C ARG A 16 -3.49 13.65 1.25
N ILE A 17 -4.53 13.88 0.43
CA ILE A 17 -5.80 13.15 0.53
C ILE A 17 -5.58 11.66 0.30
N THR A 18 -4.91 11.28 -0.79
CA THR A 18 -4.64 9.87 -1.10
C THR A 18 -3.79 9.20 -0.03
N HIS A 19 -2.78 9.88 0.51
CA HIS A 19 -1.95 9.36 1.60
C HIS A 19 -2.78 9.02 2.84
N TRP A 20 -3.61 9.96 3.32
CA TRP A 20 -4.43 9.71 4.51
C TRP A 20 -5.53 8.69 4.26
N THR A 21 -6.14 8.66 3.08
CA THR A 21 -7.12 7.64 2.72
C THR A 21 -6.49 6.24 2.70
N ILE A 22 -5.29 6.09 2.11
CA ILE A 22 -4.54 4.83 2.13
C ILE A 22 -4.21 4.42 3.58
N ALA A 23 -3.72 5.35 4.41
CA ALA A 23 -3.39 5.07 5.80
C ALA A 23 -4.63 4.60 6.60
N ILE A 24 -5.78 5.25 6.42
CA ILE A 24 -7.05 4.86 7.05
C ILE A 24 -7.52 3.49 6.55
N ALA A 25 -7.46 3.23 5.24
CA ALA A 25 -7.87 1.95 4.66
C ALA A 25 -6.99 0.79 5.18
N VAL A 26 -5.66 0.98 5.23
CA VAL A 26 -4.74 -0.02 5.79
C VAL A 26 -5.04 -0.28 7.26
N LEU A 27 -5.26 0.76 8.08
CA LEU A 27 -5.62 0.60 9.49
C LEU A 27 -6.98 -0.08 9.67
N ALA A 28 -7.96 0.24 8.83
CA ALA A 28 -9.28 -0.41 8.87
C ALA A 28 -9.15 -1.91 8.60
N ASN A 29 -8.42 -2.30 7.56
CA ASN A 29 -8.18 -3.72 7.26
C ASN A 29 -7.32 -4.43 8.31
N ALA A 30 -6.37 -3.73 8.93
CA ALA A 30 -5.49 -4.33 9.94
C ALA A 30 -6.16 -4.54 11.32
N ILE A 31 -7.17 -3.72 11.68
CA ILE A 31 -7.68 -3.66 13.06
C ILE A 31 -9.18 -3.93 13.13
N VAL A 32 -9.95 -3.55 12.11
CA VAL A 32 -11.43 -3.51 12.17
C VAL A 32 -12.07 -4.65 11.39
N THR A 33 -11.48 -5.09 10.27
CA THR A 33 -12.03 -6.14 9.43
C THR A 33 -11.37 -7.48 9.71
N GLU A 34 -12.15 -8.55 9.63
CA GLU A 34 -11.63 -9.91 9.64
C GLU A 34 -11.09 -10.28 8.26
N GLU A 35 -10.00 -11.03 8.20
CA GLU A 35 -9.40 -11.49 6.94
C GLU A 35 -10.41 -12.32 6.14
N GLY A 36 -10.47 -12.08 4.83
CA GLY A 36 -11.42 -12.75 3.93
C GLY A 36 -12.87 -12.31 4.06
N ALA A 37 -13.23 -11.51 5.07
CA ALA A 37 -14.59 -10.99 5.20
C ALA A 37 -14.94 -10.00 4.07
N ALA A 38 -16.23 -9.90 3.73
CA ALA A 38 -16.69 -8.97 2.70
C ALA A 38 -16.21 -7.52 2.93
N ALA A 39 -16.19 -7.07 4.19
CA ALA A 39 -15.68 -5.75 4.55
C ALA A 39 -14.20 -5.58 4.22
N HIS A 40 -13.35 -6.60 4.49
CA HIS A 40 -11.94 -6.61 4.15
C HIS A 40 -11.74 -6.47 2.64
N ILE A 41 -12.47 -7.25 1.87
CA ILE A 41 -12.42 -7.27 0.41
C ILE A 41 -12.82 -5.90 -0.16
N TRP A 42 -13.94 -5.31 0.31
CA TRP A 42 -14.39 -4.00 -0.16
C TRP A 42 -13.41 -2.86 0.16
N VAL A 43 -12.83 -2.85 1.36
CA VAL A 43 -11.78 -1.90 1.71
C VAL A 43 -10.54 -2.12 0.84
N GLY A 44 -10.20 -3.36 0.53
CA GLY A 44 -9.12 -3.73 -0.41
C GLY A 44 -9.33 -3.16 -1.81
N TYR A 45 -10.55 -3.28 -2.39
CA TYR A 45 -10.88 -2.66 -3.68
C TYR A 45 -10.83 -1.13 -3.62
N GLY A 46 -11.34 -0.52 -2.53
CA GLY A 46 -11.21 0.91 -2.29
C GLY A 46 -9.75 1.36 -2.25
N LEU A 47 -8.90 0.59 -1.55
CA LEU A 47 -7.46 0.82 -1.49
C LEU A 47 -6.80 0.73 -2.88
N ALA A 48 -7.18 -0.27 -3.68
CA ALA A 48 -6.71 -0.43 -5.06
C ALA A 48 -7.03 0.79 -5.92
N ALA A 49 -8.27 1.29 -5.85
CA ALA A 49 -8.71 2.47 -6.61
C ALA A 49 -7.93 3.73 -6.19
N ILE A 50 -7.76 3.97 -4.89
CA ILE A 50 -7.04 5.15 -4.36
C ILE A 50 -5.54 5.06 -4.67
N LEU A 51 -4.94 3.88 -4.54
CA LEU A 51 -3.54 3.68 -4.92
C LEU A 51 -3.35 3.88 -6.43
N GLY A 52 -4.24 3.35 -7.26
CA GLY A 52 -4.24 3.57 -8.70
C GLY A 52 -4.32 5.05 -9.07
N LEU A 53 -5.22 5.81 -8.42
CA LEU A 53 -5.31 7.26 -8.57
C LEU A 53 -3.99 7.96 -8.16
N ARG A 54 -3.38 7.53 -7.05
CA ARG A 54 -2.10 8.08 -6.59
C ARG A 54 -0.95 7.80 -7.55
N LEU A 55 -0.90 6.59 -8.11
CA LEU A 55 0.10 6.22 -9.11
C LEU A 55 -0.09 7.02 -10.41
N LEU A 56 -1.33 7.15 -10.89
CA LEU A 56 -1.66 7.98 -12.05
C LEU A 56 -1.23 9.44 -11.80
N TRP A 57 -1.54 9.99 -10.62
CA TRP A 57 -1.13 11.34 -10.24
C TRP A 57 0.39 11.50 -10.18
N GLY A 58 1.11 10.44 -9.85
CA GLY A 58 2.58 10.39 -9.89
C GLY A 58 3.17 10.50 -11.31
N ILE A 59 2.34 10.28 -12.35
CA ILE A 59 2.74 10.42 -13.75
C ILE A 59 2.32 11.77 -14.30
N VAL A 60 1.04 12.15 -14.13
CA VAL A 60 0.44 13.35 -14.78
C VAL A 60 0.40 14.59 -13.89
N GLY A 61 0.60 14.45 -12.58
CA GLY A 61 0.50 15.52 -11.59
C GLY A 61 1.56 16.63 -11.71
N PRO A 62 1.56 17.61 -10.81
CA PRO A 62 2.56 18.66 -10.78
C PRO A 62 3.96 18.11 -10.52
N ALA A 63 5.00 18.86 -10.88
CA ALA A 63 6.39 18.39 -10.87
C ALA A 63 6.83 17.78 -9.53
N GLU A 64 6.36 18.33 -8.41
CA GLU A 64 6.71 17.84 -7.05
C GLU A 64 6.00 16.55 -6.67
N ALA A 65 4.84 16.25 -7.28
CA ALA A 65 4.08 15.02 -7.04
C ALA A 65 4.53 13.85 -7.92
N ARG A 66 5.30 14.14 -8.99
CA ARG A 66 5.76 13.13 -9.95
C ARG A 66 6.84 12.23 -9.37
N PHE A 67 6.88 11.00 -9.83
CA PHE A 67 7.92 10.02 -9.48
C PHE A 67 9.32 10.50 -9.86
N SER A 68 9.45 11.26 -10.97
CA SER A 68 10.70 11.85 -11.40
C SER A 68 11.35 12.79 -10.38
N ALA A 69 10.55 13.40 -9.48
CA ALA A 69 11.04 14.30 -8.44
C ALA A 69 11.77 13.57 -7.29
N PHE A 70 11.50 12.27 -7.07
CA PHE A 70 12.03 11.51 -5.95
C PHE A 70 12.34 10.04 -6.32
N TRP A 71 12.95 9.83 -7.48
CA TRP A 71 13.31 8.48 -7.92
C TRP A 71 14.20 7.78 -6.87
N PRO A 72 13.87 6.52 -6.48
CA PRO A 72 14.60 5.81 -5.44
C PRO A 72 16.04 5.54 -5.89
N SER A 73 17.01 5.88 -5.03
CA SER A 73 18.44 5.66 -5.30
C SER A 73 19.14 5.17 -4.05
N PRO A 74 19.53 3.90 -3.99
CA PRO A 74 20.25 3.34 -2.85
C PRO A 74 21.56 4.09 -2.55
N ARG A 75 22.26 4.55 -3.60
CA ARG A 75 23.51 5.32 -3.44
C ARG A 75 23.26 6.66 -2.74
N LYS A 76 22.21 7.38 -3.15
CA LYS A 76 21.81 8.67 -2.53
C LYS A 76 21.30 8.44 -1.10
N ALA A 77 20.58 7.36 -0.85
CA ALA A 77 20.10 7.00 0.49
C ALA A 77 21.29 6.71 1.43
N LEU A 78 22.30 5.95 0.98
CA LEU A 78 23.50 5.67 1.76
C LEU A 78 24.32 6.94 2.02
N ALA A 79 24.48 7.82 1.02
CA ALA A 79 25.13 9.11 1.20
C ALA A 79 24.40 9.96 2.25
N HIS A 80 23.06 10.00 2.17
CA HIS A 80 22.24 10.72 3.15
C HIS A 80 22.39 10.18 4.58
N VAL A 81 22.50 8.86 4.76
CA VAL A 81 22.79 8.25 6.07
C VAL A 81 24.17 8.68 6.59
N ARG A 82 25.18 8.79 5.71
CA ARG A 82 26.52 9.29 6.08
C ARG A 82 26.47 10.76 6.52
N ASP A 83 25.70 11.59 5.78
CA ASP A 83 25.50 13.01 6.13
C ASP A 83 24.81 13.15 7.49
N ILE A 84 23.80 12.31 7.76
CA ILE A 84 23.13 12.27 9.06
C ILE A 84 24.12 11.95 10.18
N ARG A 85 24.99 10.95 10.00
CA ARG A 85 26.02 10.56 10.98
C ARG A 85 27.08 11.65 11.19
N ALA A 86 27.36 12.42 10.14
CA ALA A 86 28.29 13.55 10.19
C ALA A 86 27.65 14.84 10.77
N GLY A 87 26.37 14.82 11.16
CA GLY A 87 25.67 15.98 11.70
C GLY A 87 25.23 16.99 10.65
N ASN A 88 25.42 16.72 9.35
CA ASN A 88 25.05 17.63 8.27
C ASN A 88 23.53 17.67 8.07
N VAL A 89 22.92 18.85 8.12
CA VAL A 89 21.50 19.04 7.83
C VAL A 89 21.31 19.48 6.40
N THR A 90 20.88 18.57 5.52
CA THR A 90 20.52 18.88 4.13
C THR A 90 19.01 19.05 4.01
N ARG A 91 18.54 20.16 3.45
CA ARG A 91 17.11 20.39 3.16
C ARG A 91 16.80 19.88 1.77
N HIS A 92 15.75 19.06 1.64
CA HIS A 92 15.27 18.54 0.37
C HIS A 92 13.94 19.22 -0.02
N ALA A 93 13.76 19.51 -1.31
CA ALA A 93 12.55 20.14 -1.83
C ALA A 93 11.33 19.18 -1.84
N SER A 94 11.58 17.87 -1.80
CA SER A 94 10.59 16.79 -1.79
C SER A 94 10.99 15.78 -0.72
N HIS A 95 10.82 14.48 -0.97
CA HIS A 95 11.30 13.43 -0.07
C HIS A 95 12.83 13.46 0.02
N ASN A 96 13.37 13.24 1.23
CA ASN A 96 14.79 12.90 1.34
C ASN A 96 15.04 11.52 0.69
N PRO A 97 16.28 11.19 0.30
CA PRO A 97 16.56 9.93 -0.42
C PRO A 97 16.12 8.66 0.31
N LEU A 98 16.14 8.67 1.64
CA LEU A 98 15.69 7.54 2.46
C LEU A 98 14.17 7.45 2.47
N GLY A 99 13.47 8.59 2.55
CA GLY A 99 12.01 8.66 2.44
C GLY A 99 11.51 8.22 1.07
N ALA A 100 12.24 8.55 -0.02
CA ALA A 100 11.91 8.06 -1.35
C ALA A 100 11.96 6.52 -1.42
N MET A 101 13.02 5.89 -0.90
CA MET A 101 13.12 4.43 -0.83
C MET A 101 11.96 3.81 -0.04
N MET A 102 11.60 4.43 1.09
CA MET A 102 10.49 3.97 1.94
C MET A 102 9.15 4.02 1.20
N VAL A 103 8.85 5.10 0.47
CA VAL A 103 7.62 5.24 -0.33
C VAL A 103 7.51 4.12 -1.36
N PHE A 104 8.57 3.84 -2.12
CA PHE A 104 8.54 2.77 -3.12
C PHE A 104 8.44 1.38 -2.50
N ALA A 105 9.06 1.14 -1.34
CA ALA A 105 8.92 -0.11 -0.60
C ALA A 105 7.49 -0.34 -0.12
N ILE A 106 6.86 0.67 0.48
CA ILE A 106 5.44 0.62 0.91
C ILE A 106 4.52 0.37 -0.29
N TRP A 107 4.72 1.07 -1.41
CA TRP A 107 3.90 0.85 -2.60
C TRP A 107 4.09 -0.54 -3.19
N GLY A 108 5.32 -1.09 -3.19
CA GLY A 108 5.58 -2.46 -3.60
C GLY A 108 4.78 -3.47 -2.78
N CYS A 109 4.79 -3.34 -1.44
CA CYS A 109 3.97 -4.18 -0.55
C CYS A 109 2.48 -4.01 -0.83
N LEU A 110 1.98 -2.77 -0.94
CA LEU A 110 0.57 -2.50 -1.23
C LEU A 110 0.12 -3.11 -2.57
N LEU A 111 0.94 -2.98 -3.62
CA LEU A 111 0.64 -3.58 -4.93
C LEU A 111 0.61 -5.11 -4.84
N THR A 112 1.53 -5.73 -4.11
CA THR A 112 1.54 -7.18 -3.87
C THR A 112 0.29 -7.62 -3.12
N ILE A 113 -0.07 -6.94 -2.02
CA ILE A 113 -1.26 -7.23 -1.22
C ILE A 113 -2.54 -7.08 -2.08
N ILE A 114 -2.65 -6.01 -2.87
CA ILE A 114 -3.80 -5.79 -3.75
C ILE A 114 -3.87 -6.87 -4.83
N ALA A 115 -2.76 -7.20 -5.48
CA ALA A 115 -2.73 -8.20 -6.54
C ALA A 115 -3.14 -9.58 -6.01
N THR A 116 -2.52 -10.04 -4.93
CA THR A 116 -2.86 -11.33 -4.29
C THR A 116 -4.29 -11.33 -3.73
N GLY A 117 -4.72 -10.25 -3.08
CA GLY A 117 -6.06 -10.13 -2.52
C GLY A 117 -7.16 -10.14 -3.58
N ILE A 118 -6.97 -9.49 -4.74
CA ILE A 118 -7.92 -9.56 -5.86
C ILE A 118 -7.96 -10.96 -6.44
N THR A 119 -6.83 -11.64 -6.56
CA THR A 119 -6.79 -13.03 -7.07
C THR A 119 -7.53 -13.99 -6.14
N LEU A 120 -7.32 -13.87 -4.81
CA LEU A 120 -7.99 -14.69 -3.80
C LEU A 120 -9.49 -14.40 -3.68
N ALA A 121 -9.90 -13.14 -3.79
CA ALA A 121 -11.30 -12.73 -3.64
C ALA A 121 -12.12 -12.85 -4.93
N GLY A 122 -11.45 -13.03 -6.07
CA GLY A 122 -12.05 -12.93 -7.39
C GLY A 122 -12.29 -11.48 -7.85
N PRO A 123 -12.67 -11.30 -9.13
CA PRO A 123 -12.70 -9.98 -9.77
C PRO A 123 -13.76 -9.02 -9.23
N VAL A 124 -14.82 -9.52 -8.61
CA VAL A 124 -15.92 -8.68 -8.08
C VAL A 124 -16.62 -9.37 -6.91
N PRO A 125 -16.72 -8.75 -5.73
CA PRO A 125 -17.31 -9.38 -4.54
C PRO A 125 -18.75 -9.84 -4.67
N TRP A 126 -19.56 -9.24 -5.56
CA TRP A 126 -20.95 -9.66 -5.81
C TRP A 126 -21.07 -10.80 -6.83
N ALA A 127 -20.06 -11.01 -7.68
CA ALA A 127 -20.06 -12.14 -8.61
C ALA A 127 -19.83 -13.48 -7.89
N GLY A 128 -19.09 -13.48 -6.77
CA GLY A 128 -18.83 -14.67 -5.98
C GLY A 128 -20.08 -15.28 -5.32
N THR A 129 -21.08 -14.47 -5.00
CA THR A 129 -22.33 -14.98 -4.40
C THR A 129 -23.19 -15.74 -5.39
N GLU A 130 -23.18 -15.37 -6.67
CA GLU A 130 -23.90 -16.12 -7.71
C GLU A 130 -23.18 -17.41 -8.08
N TYR A 131 -21.86 -17.40 -8.21
CA TYR A 131 -21.08 -18.61 -8.50
C TYR A 131 -21.13 -19.65 -7.37
N GLN A 132 -21.10 -19.23 -6.10
CA GLN A 132 -21.23 -20.15 -4.98
C GLN A 132 -22.66 -20.75 -4.91
N GLN A 133 -23.69 -19.98 -5.26
CA GLN A 133 -25.06 -20.44 -5.26
C GLN A 133 -25.34 -21.40 -6.43
N GLU A 134 -24.71 -21.21 -7.59
CA GLU A 134 -24.78 -22.16 -8.72
C GLU A 134 -24.04 -23.48 -8.41
N GLN A 135 -22.86 -23.45 -7.80
CA GLN A 135 -22.14 -24.67 -7.42
C GLN A 135 -22.90 -25.47 -6.36
N HIS A 136 -23.52 -24.82 -5.36
CA HIS A 136 -24.38 -25.50 -4.40
C HIS A 136 -25.65 -26.07 -5.03
N SER A 137 -26.23 -25.42 -6.02
CA SER A 137 -27.43 -25.91 -6.72
C SER A 137 -27.15 -27.07 -7.66
N VAL A 138 -25.98 -27.07 -8.31
CA VAL A 138 -25.51 -28.16 -9.20
C VAL A 138 -25.11 -29.39 -8.38
N SER A 139 -24.46 -29.20 -7.23
CA SER A 139 -24.09 -30.30 -6.31
C SER A 139 -25.30 -30.97 -5.65
N ALA A 140 -26.39 -30.23 -5.44
CA ALA A 140 -27.63 -30.82 -4.86
C ALA A 140 -28.48 -31.57 -5.90
N GLY A 141 -28.22 -31.45 -7.20
CA GLY A 141 -29.00 -32.04 -8.29
C GLY A 141 -28.48 -33.34 -8.89
N HIS A 142 -27.26 -33.76 -8.61
CA HIS A 142 -26.64 -34.95 -9.21
C HIS A 142 -26.21 -36.02 -8.18
N GLY A 143 -27.22 -36.61 -7.55
CA GLY A 143 -27.04 -37.90 -6.92
C GLY A 143 -27.15 -39.02 -7.96
N ARG A 144 -26.13 -39.24 -8.80
CA ARG A 144 -25.95 -40.55 -9.48
C ARG A 144 -24.50 -40.69 -9.96
N GLN A 145 -23.92 -41.75 -9.44
CA GLN A 145 -22.61 -42.33 -9.76
C GLN A 145 -22.24 -42.29 -11.24
N SER A 146 -21.09 -41.72 -11.54
CA SER A 146 -20.14 -42.27 -12.50
C SER A 146 -18.74 -41.84 -12.05
N GLU A 147 -17.99 -42.83 -11.60
CA GLU A 147 -16.55 -42.78 -11.35
C GLU A 147 -15.87 -42.40 -12.66
N VAL A 148 -15.21 -41.24 -12.65
CA VAL A 148 -14.18 -40.90 -13.63
C VAL A 148 -13.01 -40.33 -12.82
N GLU A 149 -11.96 -41.13 -12.71
CA GLU A 149 -10.65 -40.86 -12.17
C GLU A 149 -9.90 -39.85 -13.07
N GLU A 150 -10.34 -38.60 -13.20
CA GLU A 150 -9.61 -37.52 -13.91
C GLU A 150 -9.73 -36.16 -13.21
N GLY A 151 -9.85 -36.11 -11.89
CA GLY A 151 -10.12 -34.87 -11.17
C GLY A 151 -9.18 -34.54 -9.99
N GLU A 152 -8.28 -35.41 -9.57
CA GLU A 152 -7.48 -35.16 -8.37
C GLU A 152 -6.25 -34.28 -8.62
N GLU A 153 -5.56 -34.43 -9.75
CA GLU A 153 -4.37 -33.59 -10.05
C GLU A 153 -4.70 -32.11 -10.25
N GLY A 154 -5.88 -31.78 -10.77
CA GLY A 154 -6.32 -30.39 -10.94
C GLY A 154 -6.63 -29.67 -9.62
N LYS A 155 -7.24 -30.37 -8.66
CA LYS A 155 -7.63 -29.80 -7.35
C LYS A 155 -6.43 -29.58 -6.44
N GLU A 156 -5.48 -30.50 -6.40
CA GLU A 156 -4.24 -30.32 -5.62
C GLU A 156 -3.40 -29.15 -6.14
N GLY A 157 -3.42 -28.87 -7.46
CA GLY A 157 -2.75 -27.72 -8.03
C GLY A 157 -3.40 -26.39 -7.65
N GLU A 158 -4.72 -26.30 -7.70
CA GLU A 158 -5.47 -25.08 -7.35
C GLU A 158 -5.39 -24.77 -5.83
N GLU A 159 -5.56 -25.76 -4.97
CA GLU A 159 -5.39 -25.61 -3.51
C GLU A 159 -3.96 -25.21 -3.13
N GLY A 160 -2.94 -25.70 -3.85
CA GLY A 160 -1.55 -25.32 -3.66
C GLY A 160 -1.27 -23.87 -4.09
N GLU A 161 -1.85 -23.40 -5.19
CA GLU A 161 -1.72 -22.02 -5.67
C GLU A 161 -2.45 -21.02 -4.75
N GLU A 162 -3.66 -21.32 -4.32
CA GLU A 162 -4.40 -20.47 -3.38
C GLU A 162 -3.68 -20.37 -2.02
N GLY A 163 -3.12 -21.48 -1.51
CA GLY A 163 -2.32 -21.48 -0.29
C GLY A 163 -1.07 -20.59 -0.42
N MET A 164 -0.35 -20.70 -1.54
CA MET A 164 0.84 -19.88 -1.80
C MET A 164 0.49 -18.39 -1.94
N LEU A 165 -0.62 -18.04 -2.60
CA LEU A 165 -1.07 -16.65 -2.72
C LEU A 165 -1.46 -16.08 -1.35
N GLY A 166 -2.09 -16.87 -0.48
CA GLY A 166 -2.40 -16.49 0.89
C GLY A 166 -1.14 -16.19 1.70
N GLU A 167 -0.13 -17.07 1.62
CA GLU A 167 1.17 -16.85 2.29
C GLU A 167 1.89 -15.59 1.79
N ILE A 168 1.85 -15.32 0.49
CA ILE A 168 2.43 -14.09 -0.08
C ILE A 168 1.67 -12.87 0.43
N HIS A 169 0.34 -12.92 0.45
CA HIS A 169 -0.51 -11.84 0.95
C HIS A 169 -0.18 -11.50 2.41
N GLU A 170 -0.17 -12.50 3.28
CA GLU A 170 0.14 -12.35 4.71
C GLU A 170 1.57 -11.84 4.93
N THR A 171 2.55 -12.42 4.22
CA THR A 171 3.95 -12.00 4.32
C THR A 171 4.11 -10.54 3.89
N ALA A 172 3.46 -10.13 2.80
CA ALA A 172 3.49 -8.74 2.32
C ALA A 172 2.79 -7.80 3.31
N ALA A 173 1.69 -8.23 3.96
CA ALA A 173 1.01 -7.46 5.00
C ALA A 173 1.90 -7.27 6.24
N ASN A 174 2.54 -8.33 6.72
CA ASN A 174 3.47 -8.27 7.84
C ASN A 174 4.67 -7.36 7.54
N LEU A 175 5.21 -7.45 6.33
CA LEU A 175 6.27 -6.54 5.88
C LEU A 175 5.78 -5.09 5.79
N LEU A 176 4.56 -4.85 5.32
CA LEU A 176 3.95 -3.53 5.30
C LEU A 176 3.85 -2.92 6.70
N TYR A 177 3.42 -3.70 7.71
CA TYR A 177 3.35 -3.22 9.09
C TYR A 177 4.72 -2.81 9.63
N LEU A 178 5.76 -3.61 9.35
CA LEU A 178 7.13 -3.24 9.70
C LEU A 178 7.57 -1.94 9.00
N LEU A 179 7.27 -1.79 7.71
CA LEU A 179 7.61 -0.57 6.96
C LEU A 179 6.85 0.65 7.49
N ILE A 180 5.59 0.51 7.90
CA ILE A 180 4.82 1.59 8.54
C ILE A 180 5.46 2.02 9.85
N LEU A 181 5.88 1.08 10.71
CA LEU A 181 6.60 1.42 11.95
C LEU A 181 7.90 2.17 11.67
N LEU A 182 8.69 1.71 10.69
CA LEU A 182 9.92 2.38 10.27
C LEU A 182 9.63 3.76 9.65
N HIS A 183 8.54 3.89 8.89
CA HIS A 183 8.08 5.17 8.35
C HIS A 183 7.74 6.17 9.46
N LEU A 184 6.96 5.75 10.44
CA LEU A 184 6.59 6.59 11.59
C LEU A 184 7.84 6.99 12.41
N ALA A 185 8.74 6.04 12.65
CA ALA A 185 10.02 6.34 13.31
C ALA A 185 10.84 7.36 12.52
N GLY A 186 10.91 7.22 11.20
CA GLY A 186 11.57 8.16 10.29
C GLY A 186 10.94 9.56 10.34
N VAL A 187 9.62 9.65 10.34
CA VAL A 187 8.88 10.92 10.47
C VAL A 187 9.17 11.59 11.81
N VAL A 188 9.16 10.84 12.91
CA VAL A 188 9.48 11.37 14.24
C VAL A 188 10.93 11.86 14.29
N PHE A 189 11.87 11.07 13.78
CA PHE A 189 13.28 11.43 13.72
C PHE A 189 13.51 12.71 12.90
N GLU A 190 12.93 12.77 11.68
CA GLU A 190 13.08 13.93 10.81
C GLU A 190 12.41 15.18 11.39
N THR A 191 11.27 15.02 12.05
CA THR A 191 10.58 16.12 12.75
C THR A 191 11.41 16.69 13.89
N ARG A 192 12.11 15.84 14.66
CA ARG A 192 13.01 16.28 15.73
C ARG A 192 14.24 16.99 15.19
N ARG A 193 14.72 16.58 14.01
CA ARG A 193 15.92 17.12 13.37
C ARG A 193 15.65 18.38 12.58
N SER A 194 14.60 18.38 11.76
CA SER A 194 14.30 19.46 10.79
C SER A 194 13.14 20.35 11.22
N GLY A 195 12.47 20.04 12.34
CA GLY A 195 11.36 20.79 12.90
C GLY A 195 9.98 20.33 12.44
N LYS A 196 8.93 20.87 13.08
CA LYS A 196 7.52 20.49 12.90
C LYS A 196 6.98 20.69 11.47
N GLN A 197 7.70 21.41 10.63
CA GLN A 197 7.31 21.66 9.23
C GLN A 197 7.13 20.37 8.42
N VAL A 198 7.85 19.30 8.76
CA VAL A 198 7.76 17.98 8.10
C VAL A 198 6.36 17.40 8.26
N VAL A 199 5.85 17.35 9.50
CA VAL A 199 4.49 16.83 9.78
C VAL A 199 3.42 17.79 9.28
N MET A 200 3.62 19.11 9.46
CA MET A 200 2.65 20.11 9.02
C MET A 200 2.46 20.15 7.51
N ALA A 201 3.49 19.81 6.73
CA ALA A 201 3.39 19.72 5.27
C ALA A 201 2.40 18.64 4.81
N MET A 202 2.26 17.53 5.56
CA MET A 202 1.37 16.41 5.28
C MET A 202 0.08 16.43 6.10
N SER A 203 -0.07 17.38 7.05
CA SER A 203 -1.26 17.47 7.90
C SER A 203 -2.54 17.71 7.07
N PRO A 204 -3.62 16.93 7.27
CA PRO A 204 -4.90 17.15 6.60
C PRO A 204 -5.59 18.44 7.07
N LEU A 205 -5.34 18.87 8.31
CA LEU A 205 -6.02 19.97 9.00
C LEU A 205 -5.23 21.30 8.97
N GLY A 206 -4.06 21.36 8.40
CA GLY A 206 -3.22 22.57 8.41
C GLY A 206 -3.83 23.70 7.57
N ARG A 207 -4.24 24.80 8.20
CA ARG A 207 -4.49 26.10 7.57
C ARG A 207 -3.19 26.74 7.08
#